data_4056c14e87f051f856919f71073a28aa
#
_entry.id   4056c14e87f051f856919f71073a28aa
#
_cell.length_a   1.000
_cell.length_b   1.000
_cell.length_c   1.000
_cell.angle_alpha   90.00
_cell.angle_beta   90.00
_cell.angle_gamma   90.00
#
_symmetry.space_group_name_H-M   'P 1'
#
loop_
_entity.id
_entity.type
_entity.pdbx_description
1 polymer ?
#
loop_
_entity_poly.entity_id
_entity_poly.type
_entity_poly.pdbx_seq_one_letter_code
_entity_poly.pdbx_strand_id
1 'polypeptide(L)'
;MSKSKINPRNKYQGKYDIKALVKACPELKSFITKNVSGQETIDFAQPEAVLLLNKGLLMTQYGLESYELPEDNLIPPIPGRADYIHYAADLISSRSFGKIPTGPKVKVLDIGCGANCIYPIIGHIEYGWTFVGSDIRQESLKTAEEICKGNGELLLNIEFRHQRQARNIFEGVIMKAEKFDLSVCNPPFYASPGDAAKSSTRKIKNLHGDKSDSVPKQNFSGISKELWCEGGEKRFVQNMIYESAKVKDNVIWFTTLVSKESNLKLFYALLDKCRAKEVRTIPMGQGNKSSRILAWTFTPKRKFVKTKKD
;
A
#
# COMPACT_ATOMS: atom_id res chain seq x y z
N MET A 1 -11.29 3.14 22.67
CA MET A 1 -10.70 3.51 21.37
C MET A 1 -11.73 3.28 20.28
N SER A 2 -12.11 4.31 19.51
CA SER A 2 -13.03 4.18 18.37
C SER A 2 -12.39 3.21 17.37
N LYS A 3 -13.13 2.14 16.96
CA LYS A 3 -12.69 1.27 15.86
C LYS A 3 -12.47 2.16 14.64
N SER A 4 -11.26 2.16 14.09
CA SER A 4 -10.95 2.86 12.85
C SER A 4 -11.93 2.37 11.78
N LYS A 5 -12.68 3.29 11.21
CA LYS A 5 -13.64 2.98 10.14
C LYS A 5 -12.90 2.93 8.82
N ILE A 6 -13.34 2.06 7.92
CA ILE A 6 -12.94 2.07 6.50
C ILE A 6 -13.22 3.48 5.94
N ASN A 7 -12.33 3.99 5.10
CA ASN A 7 -12.54 5.31 4.48
C ASN A 7 -13.85 5.30 3.68
N PRO A 8 -14.70 6.34 3.80
CA PRO A 8 -16.00 6.38 3.11
C PRO A 8 -15.94 6.24 1.58
N ARG A 9 -14.81 6.60 0.97
CA ARG A 9 -14.59 6.45 -0.49
C ARG A 9 -14.15 5.06 -0.90
N ASN A 10 -13.78 4.20 0.05
CA ASN A 10 -13.39 2.84 -0.28
C ASN A 10 -14.59 2.07 -0.85
N LYS A 11 -14.43 1.46 -2.00
CA LYS A 11 -15.48 0.67 -2.66
C LYS A 11 -15.88 -0.56 -1.84
N TYR A 12 -15.00 -1.05 -0.98
CA TYR A 12 -15.30 -2.10 -0.02
C TYR A 12 -15.89 -1.51 1.27
N GLN A 13 -17.15 -1.79 1.54
CA GLN A 13 -17.86 -1.35 2.76
C GLN A 13 -18.28 -2.53 3.66
N GLY A 14 -17.40 -3.53 3.76
CA GLY A 14 -17.58 -4.67 4.68
C GLY A 14 -18.22 -5.92 4.06
N LYS A 15 -18.65 -5.89 2.80
CA LYS A 15 -19.21 -7.04 2.08
C LYS A 15 -18.64 -7.12 0.66
N TYR A 16 -18.54 -8.35 0.16
CA TYR A 16 -18.19 -8.63 -1.23
C TYR A 16 -19.45 -8.97 -2.03
N ASP A 17 -19.59 -8.42 -3.23
CA ASP A 17 -20.58 -8.88 -4.21
C ASP A 17 -20.02 -10.12 -4.94
N ILE A 18 -20.23 -11.28 -4.34
CA ILE A 18 -19.72 -12.55 -4.87
C ILE A 18 -20.20 -12.81 -6.29
N LYS A 19 -21.45 -12.44 -6.61
CA LYS A 19 -22.01 -12.66 -7.96
C LYS A 19 -21.27 -11.83 -9.00
N ALA A 20 -21.03 -10.54 -8.73
CA ALA A 20 -20.26 -9.68 -9.61
C ALA A 20 -18.81 -10.16 -9.77
N LEU A 21 -18.18 -10.59 -8.67
CA LEU A 21 -16.81 -11.11 -8.66
C LEU A 21 -16.67 -12.39 -9.50
N VAL A 22 -17.58 -13.35 -9.34
CA VAL A 22 -17.59 -14.60 -10.13
C VAL A 22 -17.87 -14.32 -11.61
N LYS A 23 -18.71 -13.31 -11.93
CA LYS A 23 -18.94 -12.90 -13.32
C LYS A 23 -17.67 -12.36 -13.97
N ALA A 24 -16.87 -11.57 -13.23
CA ALA A 24 -15.62 -10.98 -13.73
C ALA A 24 -14.44 -11.98 -13.71
N CYS A 25 -14.40 -12.88 -12.73
CA CYS A 25 -13.38 -13.90 -12.55
C CYS A 25 -14.05 -15.25 -12.30
N PRO A 26 -14.43 -15.99 -13.36
CA PRO A 26 -15.21 -17.24 -13.25
C PRO A 26 -14.51 -18.34 -12.44
N GLU A 27 -13.18 -18.35 -12.45
CA GLU A 27 -12.34 -19.31 -11.70
C GLU A 27 -12.59 -19.20 -10.19
N LEU A 28 -12.99 -18.04 -9.69
CA LEU A 28 -13.31 -17.80 -8.27
C LEU A 28 -14.46 -18.70 -7.79
N LYS A 29 -15.35 -19.14 -8.68
CA LYS A 29 -16.53 -19.94 -8.34
C LYS A 29 -16.18 -21.21 -7.57
N SER A 30 -15.08 -21.89 -7.93
CA SER A 30 -14.63 -23.14 -7.30
C SER A 30 -14.15 -22.94 -5.85
N PHE A 31 -13.89 -21.70 -5.43
CA PHE A 31 -13.40 -21.32 -4.10
C PHE A 31 -14.48 -20.72 -3.21
N ILE A 32 -15.71 -20.57 -3.70
CA ILE A 32 -16.81 -20.02 -2.90
C ILE A 32 -17.24 -21.03 -1.84
N THR A 33 -17.33 -20.58 -0.61
CA THR A 33 -17.80 -21.32 0.56
C THR A 33 -18.79 -20.48 1.37
N LYS A 34 -19.30 -21.02 2.45
CA LYS A 34 -20.19 -20.29 3.40
C LYS A 34 -19.47 -20.07 4.71
N ASN A 35 -19.58 -18.85 5.25
CA ASN A 35 -19.12 -18.55 6.58
C ASN A 35 -20.09 -19.13 7.65
N VAL A 36 -19.74 -18.97 8.93
CA VAL A 36 -20.57 -19.45 10.06
C VAL A 36 -21.98 -18.84 10.11
N SER A 37 -22.18 -17.71 9.44
CA SER A 37 -23.49 -17.04 9.30
C SER A 37 -24.24 -17.44 8.03
N GLY A 38 -23.75 -18.43 7.28
CA GLY A 38 -24.37 -18.93 6.03
C GLY A 38 -24.17 -18.01 4.83
N GLN A 39 -23.39 -16.92 4.93
CA GLN A 39 -23.12 -16.00 3.83
C GLN A 39 -22.00 -16.54 2.93
N GLU A 40 -22.14 -16.34 1.61
CA GLU A 40 -21.07 -16.67 0.65
C GLU A 40 -19.81 -15.85 0.92
N THR A 41 -18.69 -16.55 0.90
CA THR A 41 -17.34 -16.03 1.12
C THR A 41 -16.32 -16.95 0.45
N ILE A 42 -15.03 -16.69 0.68
CA ILE A 42 -13.95 -17.60 0.33
C ILE A 42 -13.24 -18.12 1.59
N ASP A 43 -12.48 -19.19 1.45
CA ASP A 43 -11.50 -19.55 2.47
C ASP A 43 -10.25 -18.67 2.33
N PHE A 44 -10.12 -17.69 3.24
CA PHE A 44 -8.98 -16.77 3.26
C PHE A 44 -7.64 -17.44 3.63
N ALA A 45 -7.62 -18.71 3.99
CA ALA A 45 -6.37 -19.45 4.20
C ALA A 45 -5.82 -20.05 2.90
N GLN A 46 -6.63 -20.06 1.82
CA GLN A 46 -6.21 -20.53 0.51
C GLN A 46 -5.66 -19.35 -0.31
N PRO A 47 -4.35 -19.32 -0.63
CA PRO A 47 -3.73 -18.22 -1.37
C PRO A 47 -4.37 -17.98 -2.74
N GLU A 48 -4.67 -19.04 -3.48
CA GLU A 48 -5.29 -18.97 -4.80
C GLU A 48 -6.68 -18.32 -4.74
N ALA A 49 -7.51 -18.71 -3.75
CA ALA A 49 -8.82 -18.10 -3.54
C ALA A 49 -8.72 -16.59 -3.32
N VAL A 50 -7.70 -16.15 -2.56
CA VAL A 50 -7.49 -14.72 -2.28
C VAL A 50 -6.91 -13.99 -3.48
N LEU A 51 -6.04 -14.62 -4.26
CA LEU A 51 -5.55 -14.05 -5.51
C LEU A 51 -6.72 -13.80 -6.48
N LEU A 52 -7.58 -14.79 -6.69
CA LEU A 52 -8.75 -14.70 -7.55
C LEU A 52 -9.78 -13.68 -7.02
N LEU A 53 -10.01 -13.62 -5.70
CA LEU A 53 -10.83 -12.58 -5.09
C LEU A 53 -10.29 -11.18 -5.40
N ASN A 54 -8.99 -10.96 -5.22
CA ASN A 54 -8.36 -9.67 -5.50
C ASN A 54 -8.37 -9.33 -6.99
N LYS A 55 -8.13 -10.30 -7.88
CA LYS A 55 -8.31 -10.17 -9.33
C LYS A 55 -9.73 -9.73 -9.67
N GLY A 56 -10.73 -10.43 -9.15
CA GLY A 56 -12.14 -10.06 -9.32
C GLY A 56 -12.47 -8.65 -8.80
N LEU A 57 -11.91 -8.25 -7.66
CA LEU A 57 -12.07 -6.90 -7.12
C LEU A 57 -11.46 -5.83 -8.05
N LEU A 58 -10.26 -6.07 -8.56
CA LEU A 58 -9.61 -5.14 -9.49
C LEU A 58 -10.39 -5.01 -10.79
N MET A 59 -10.90 -6.11 -11.34
CA MET A 59 -11.70 -6.09 -12.55
C MET A 59 -13.05 -5.39 -12.33
N THR A 60 -13.77 -5.70 -11.24
CA THR A 60 -15.12 -5.18 -11.01
C THR A 60 -15.14 -3.75 -10.48
N GLN A 61 -14.22 -3.40 -9.59
CA GLN A 61 -14.23 -2.11 -8.90
C GLN A 61 -13.31 -1.09 -9.54
N TYR A 62 -12.24 -1.54 -10.18
CA TYR A 62 -11.22 -0.66 -10.78
C TYR A 62 -11.15 -0.79 -12.30
N GLY A 63 -11.96 -1.66 -12.91
CA GLY A 63 -12.09 -1.76 -14.37
C GLY A 63 -10.85 -2.33 -15.07
N LEU A 64 -10.02 -3.10 -14.37
CA LEU A 64 -8.90 -3.77 -15.02
C LEU A 64 -9.40 -4.83 -15.98
N GLU A 65 -8.77 -4.93 -17.15
CA GLU A 65 -9.06 -5.96 -18.16
C GLU A 65 -8.38 -7.29 -17.79
N SER A 66 -7.19 -7.21 -17.20
CA SER A 66 -6.41 -8.36 -16.75
C SER A 66 -5.59 -8.05 -15.52
N TYR A 67 -5.29 -9.06 -14.72
CA TYR A 67 -4.38 -8.95 -13.57
C TYR A 67 -3.77 -10.32 -13.30
N GLU A 68 -2.52 -10.47 -13.69
CA GLU A 68 -1.77 -11.71 -13.49
C GLU A 68 -0.57 -11.46 -12.59
N LEU A 69 -0.57 -12.10 -11.42
CA LEU A 69 0.49 -11.99 -10.43
C LEU A 69 1.11 -13.36 -10.21
N PRO A 70 2.42 -13.55 -10.49
CA PRO A 70 3.10 -14.80 -10.24
C PRO A 70 3.02 -15.26 -8.78
N GLU A 71 2.97 -16.58 -8.56
CA GLU A 71 2.69 -17.20 -7.25
C GLU A 71 3.62 -16.75 -6.11
N ASP A 72 4.88 -16.45 -6.40
CA ASP A 72 5.87 -16.05 -5.40
C ASP A 72 5.75 -14.57 -4.95
N ASN A 73 4.83 -13.81 -5.52
CA ASN A 73 4.66 -12.40 -5.19
C ASN A 73 3.62 -12.18 -4.10
N LEU A 74 3.74 -11.07 -3.41
CA LEU A 74 2.80 -10.68 -2.36
C LEU A 74 1.42 -10.38 -2.94
N ILE A 75 0.41 -11.14 -2.51
CA ILE A 75 -0.98 -10.86 -2.86
C ILE A 75 -1.47 -9.67 -2.02
N PRO A 76 -1.79 -8.51 -2.65
CA PRO A 76 -2.20 -7.33 -1.91
C PRO A 76 -3.66 -7.44 -1.45
N PRO A 77 -4.00 -7.20 -0.16
CA PRO A 77 -5.39 -7.09 0.26
C PRO A 77 -5.99 -5.76 -0.24
N ILE A 78 -6.71 -5.81 -1.37
CA ILE A 78 -7.22 -4.63 -2.09
C ILE A 78 -7.92 -3.61 -1.19
N PRO A 79 -8.87 -3.99 -0.30
CA PRO A 79 -9.56 -3.01 0.52
C PRO A 79 -8.63 -2.18 1.41
N GLY A 80 -7.62 -2.82 2.03
CA GLY A 80 -6.66 -2.09 2.86
C GLY A 80 -5.70 -1.21 2.07
N ARG A 81 -5.41 -1.57 0.81
CA ARG A 81 -4.58 -0.76 -0.09
C ARG A 81 -5.34 0.46 -0.58
N ALA A 82 -6.61 0.29 -0.94
CA ALA A 82 -7.49 1.40 -1.30
C ALA A 82 -7.64 2.40 -0.15
N ASP A 83 -7.82 1.93 1.08
CA ASP A 83 -7.87 2.80 2.26
C ASP A 83 -6.63 3.69 2.38
N TYR A 84 -5.44 3.13 2.15
CA TYR A 84 -4.22 3.92 2.22
C TYR A 84 -4.24 5.06 1.18
N ILE A 85 -4.59 4.77 -0.06
CA ILE A 85 -4.68 5.78 -1.13
C ILE A 85 -5.73 6.85 -0.81
N HIS A 86 -6.89 6.47 -0.28
CA HIS A 86 -7.92 7.43 0.10
C HIS A 86 -7.50 8.34 1.26
N TYR A 87 -6.83 7.81 2.30
CA TYR A 87 -6.27 8.61 3.38
C TYR A 87 -5.11 9.50 2.91
N ALA A 88 -4.31 9.03 1.94
CA ALA A 88 -3.28 9.82 1.31
C ALA A 88 -3.87 10.99 0.51
N ALA A 89 -5.01 10.77 -0.15
CA ALA A 89 -5.76 11.84 -0.84
C ALA A 89 -6.28 12.89 0.15
N ASP A 90 -6.80 12.47 1.31
CA ASP A 90 -7.19 13.40 2.38
C ASP A 90 -5.99 14.21 2.90
N LEU A 91 -4.83 13.58 2.98
CA LEU A 91 -3.60 14.26 3.41
C LEU A 91 -3.21 15.37 2.42
N ILE A 92 -3.21 15.08 1.12
CA ILE A 92 -2.93 16.09 0.08
C ILE A 92 -3.98 17.20 0.13
N SER A 93 -5.28 16.88 0.28
CA SER A 93 -6.37 17.85 0.33
C SER A 93 -6.19 18.87 1.44
N SER A 94 -5.55 18.49 2.54
CA SER A 94 -5.27 19.39 3.66
C SER A 94 -4.38 20.59 3.31
N ARG A 95 -3.73 20.56 2.15
CA ARG A 95 -2.92 21.65 1.57
C ARG A 95 -3.56 22.27 0.33
N SER A 96 -4.73 21.79 -0.08
CA SER A 96 -5.48 22.19 -1.27
C SER A 96 -6.90 22.66 -0.92
N PHE A 97 -7.03 23.47 0.16
CA PHE A 97 -8.31 24.04 0.62
C PHE A 97 -9.38 22.97 0.91
N GLY A 98 -8.99 21.77 1.34
CA GLY A 98 -9.89 20.67 1.61
C GLY A 98 -10.40 19.94 0.35
N LYS A 99 -10.01 20.37 -0.85
CA LYS A 99 -10.34 19.69 -2.11
C LYS A 99 -9.25 18.68 -2.44
N ILE A 100 -9.65 17.46 -2.77
CA ILE A 100 -8.70 16.45 -3.26
C ILE A 100 -8.27 16.85 -4.66
N PRO A 101 -6.97 17.11 -4.91
CA PRO A 101 -6.51 17.38 -6.26
C PRO A 101 -6.53 16.10 -7.09
N THR A 102 -7.02 16.19 -8.32
CA THR A 102 -7.15 15.08 -9.28
C THR A 102 -6.40 15.40 -10.57
N GLY A 103 -6.20 14.36 -11.39
CA GLY A 103 -5.57 14.48 -12.70
C GLY A 103 -4.05 14.33 -12.69
N PRO A 104 -3.43 14.33 -13.87
CA PRO A 104 -2.04 13.90 -14.08
C PRO A 104 -0.98 14.87 -13.54
N LYS A 105 -1.39 16.05 -13.06
CA LYS A 105 -0.49 17.00 -12.41
C LYS A 105 -0.08 16.59 -10.99
N VAL A 106 -0.86 15.73 -10.35
CA VAL A 106 -0.50 15.17 -9.04
C VAL A 106 0.46 14.01 -9.29
N LYS A 107 1.68 14.15 -8.79
CA LYS A 107 2.73 13.15 -8.95
C LYS A 107 3.04 12.44 -7.64
N VAL A 108 2.94 11.12 -7.63
CA VAL A 108 3.13 10.27 -6.45
C VAL A 108 4.31 9.32 -6.66
N LEU A 109 5.13 9.15 -5.62
CA LEU A 109 6.23 8.21 -5.60
C LEU A 109 5.85 7.00 -4.73
N ASP A 110 5.82 5.80 -5.32
CA ASP A 110 5.60 4.54 -4.59
C ASP A 110 6.93 3.85 -4.34
N ILE A 111 7.32 3.76 -3.07
CA ILE A 111 8.56 3.13 -2.62
C ILE A 111 8.31 1.66 -2.31
N GLY A 112 8.99 0.77 -3.04
CA GLY A 112 8.75 -0.66 -2.96
C GLY A 112 7.38 -1.03 -3.54
N CYS A 113 7.11 -0.61 -4.79
CA CYS A 113 5.80 -0.86 -5.44
C CYS A 113 5.50 -2.35 -5.63
N GLY A 114 6.53 -3.20 -5.59
CA GLY A 114 6.42 -4.63 -5.79
C GLY A 114 5.90 -5.01 -7.19
N ALA A 115 5.73 -6.30 -7.40
CA ALA A 115 5.18 -6.82 -8.65
C ALA A 115 3.69 -6.49 -8.83
N ASN A 116 2.97 -6.29 -7.74
CA ASN A 116 1.52 -6.05 -7.76
C ASN A 116 1.12 -4.63 -8.17
N CYS A 117 2.00 -3.64 -8.07
CA CYS A 117 1.80 -2.24 -8.48
C CYS A 117 0.48 -1.61 -7.98
N ILE A 118 -0.01 -2.02 -6.81
CA ILE A 118 -1.40 -1.78 -6.42
C ILE A 118 -1.69 -0.32 -6.07
N TYR A 119 -0.75 0.40 -5.45
CA TYR A 119 -0.97 1.82 -5.12
C TYR A 119 -1.00 2.70 -6.36
N PRO A 120 -0.10 2.55 -7.34
CA PRO A 120 -0.18 3.25 -8.62
C PRO A 120 -1.48 2.97 -9.35
N ILE A 121 -1.90 1.71 -9.46
CA ILE A 121 -3.15 1.32 -10.13
C ILE A 121 -4.34 2.01 -9.47
N ILE A 122 -4.53 1.83 -8.16
CA ILE A 122 -5.67 2.41 -7.44
C ILE A 122 -5.63 3.94 -7.49
N GLY A 123 -4.47 4.53 -7.25
CA GLY A 123 -4.34 5.99 -7.21
C GLY A 123 -4.59 6.65 -8.55
N HIS A 124 -4.17 6.01 -9.66
CA HIS A 124 -4.46 6.48 -10.99
C HIS A 124 -5.96 6.38 -11.32
N ILE A 125 -6.57 5.22 -11.09
CA ILE A 125 -7.99 4.99 -11.43
C ILE A 125 -8.92 5.86 -10.58
N GLU A 126 -8.64 6.04 -9.29
CA GLU A 126 -9.50 6.82 -8.39
C GLU A 126 -9.34 8.34 -8.57
N TYR A 127 -8.14 8.80 -8.88
CA TYR A 127 -7.83 10.23 -8.83
C TYR A 127 -7.17 10.78 -10.09
N GLY A 128 -6.82 9.95 -11.07
CA GLY A 128 -6.10 10.35 -12.27
C GLY A 128 -4.64 10.77 -12.02
N TRP A 129 -4.06 10.37 -10.89
CA TRP A 129 -2.69 10.72 -10.52
C TRP A 129 -1.67 10.00 -11.39
N THR A 130 -0.50 10.60 -11.56
CA THR A 130 0.67 9.94 -12.17
C THR A 130 1.58 9.38 -11.07
N PHE A 131 2.25 8.27 -11.39
CA PHE A 131 3.10 7.59 -10.44
C PHE A 131 4.51 7.33 -10.97
N VAL A 132 5.46 7.34 -10.04
CA VAL A 132 6.74 6.67 -10.19
C VAL A 132 6.77 5.53 -9.18
N GLY A 133 6.75 4.29 -9.65
CA GLY A 133 6.95 3.11 -8.84
C GLY A 133 8.42 2.71 -8.80
N SER A 134 8.99 2.50 -7.62
CA SER A 134 10.36 2.03 -7.48
C SER A 134 10.44 0.72 -6.72
N ASP A 135 11.37 -0.14 -7.10
CA ASP A 135 11.65 -1.38 -6.39
C ASP A 135 13.12 -1.75 -6.54
N ILE A 136 13.66 -2.51 -5.58
CA ILE A 136 15.03 -3.06 -5.64
C ILE A 136 15.12 -4.32 -6.53
N ARG A 137 13.99 -4.91 -6.89
CA ARG A 137 13.88 -6.12 -7.69
C ARG A 137 13.41 -5.77 -9.08
N GLN A 138 14.27 -5.98 -10.04
CA GLN A 138 13.96 -5.71 -11.44
C GLN A 138 12.86 -6.63 -11.99
N GLU A 139 12.79 -7.87 -11.49
CA GLU A 139 11.74 -8.83 -11.84
C GLU A 139 10.35 -8.33 -11.40
N SER A 140 10.25 -7.76 -10.18
CA SER A 140 9.00 -7.15 -9.70
C SER A 140 8.56 -6.00 -10.61
N LEU A 141 9.49 -5.13 -11.01
CA LEU A 141 9.17 -4.02 -11.92
C LEU A 141 8.72 -4.50 -13.29
N LYS A 142 9.32 -5.57 -13.84
CA LYS A 142 8.88 -6.17 -15.11
C LYS A 142 7.45 -6.69 -15.02
N THR A 143 7.13 -7.43 -13.95
CA THR A 143 5.76 -7.91 -13.74
C THR A 143 4.77 -6.76 -13.60
N ALA A 144 5.11 -5.73 -12.81
CA ALA A 144 4.29 -4.53 -12.66
C ALA A 144 4.06 -3.81 -14.01
N GLU A 145 5.09 -3.71 -14.83
CA GLU A 145 5.01 -3.13 -16.17
C GLU A 145 4.10 -3.95 -17.10
N GLU A 146 4.18 -5.29 -17.05
CA GLU A 146 3.30 -6.19 -17.83
C GLU A 146 1.85 -6.06 -17.40
N ILE A 147 1.57 -5.98 -16.09
CA ILE A 147 0.22 -5.71 -15.58
C ILE A 147 -0.30 -4.38 -16.14
N CYS A 148 0.52 -3.32 -16.12
CA CYS A 148 0.11 -2.02 -16.65
C CYS A 148 -0.10 -2.03 -18.16
N LYS A 149 0.73 -2.75 -18.93
CA LYS A 149 0.56 -2.93 -20.39
C LYS A 149 -0.75 -3.60 -20.76
N GLY A 150 -1.18 -4.57 -19.96
CA GLY A 150 -2.45 -5.29 -20.14
C GLY A 150 -3.70 -4.48 -19.77
N ASN A 151 -3.57 -3.21 -19.33
CA ASN A 151 -4.68 -2.43 -18.79
C ASN A 151 -4.70 -0.99 -19.30
N GLY A 152 -5.03 -0.82 -20.57
CA GLY A 152 -5.32 0.48 -21.18
C GLY A 152 -4.18 1.51 -21.01
N GLU A 153 -4.52 2.68 -20.42
CA GLU A 153 -3.59 3.82 -20.30
C GLU A 153 -2.69 3.79 -19.05
N LEU A 154 -2.71 2.73 -18.23
CA LEU A 154 -1.94 2.72 -16.98
C LEU A 154 -0.46 2.97 -17.23
N LEU A 155 0.12 2.35 -18.25
CA LEU A 155 1.54 2.49 -18.56
C LEU A 155 1.94 3.91 -18.99
N LEU A 156 1.00 4.71 -19.52
CA LEU A 156 1.26 6.11 -19.86
C LEU A 156 1.36 7.02 -18.63
N ASN A 157 0.84 6.55 -17.50
CA ASN A 157 0.70 7.32 -16.26
C ASN A 157 1.53 6.78 -15.10
N ILE A 158 2.18 5.62 -15.28
CA ILE A 158 3.00 4.96 -14.27
C ILE A 158 4.38 4.66 -14.86
N GLU A 159 5.40 5.32 -14.31
CA GLU A 159 6.80 5.09 -14.65
C GLU A 159 7.43 4.13 -13.62
N PHE A 160 8.28 3.20 -14.06
CA PHE A 160 8.98 2.27 -13.17
C PHE A 160 10.48 2.57 -13.11
N ARG A 161 11.03 2.55 -11.88
CA ARG A 161 12.46 2.84 -11.65
C ARG A 161 13.10 1.79 -10.77
N HIS A 162 14.19 1.21 -11.23
CA HIS A 162 14.98 0.26 -10.47
C HIS A 162 15.86 0.98 -9.44
N GLN A 163 15.61 0.72 -8.14
CA GLN A 163 16.49 1.13 -7.06
C GLN A 163 17.68 0.16 -6.98
N ARG A 164 18.81 0.57 -7.55
CA ARG A 164 20.01 -0.28 -7.67
C ARG A 164 20.73 -0.54 -6.36
N GLN A 165 20.44 0.28 -5.33
CA GLN A 165 21.11 0.21 -4.03
C GLN A 165 20.12 -0.06 -2.91
N ALA A 166 20.01 -1.29 -2.42
CA ALA A 166 19.03 -1.71 -1.42
C ALA A 166 19.08 -0.90 -0.10
N ARG A 167 20.20 -0.23 0.20
CA ARG A 167 20.33 0.65 1.37
C ARG A 167 19.67 2.03 1.17
N ASN A 168 19.47 2.46 -0.09
CA ASN A 168 18.89 3.74 -0.44
C ASN A 168 17.39 3.58 -0.67
N ILE A 169 16.63 4.62 -0.34
CA ILE A 169 15.16 4.65 -0.50
C ILE A 169 14.77 5.66 -1.57
N PHE A 170 15.22 6.89 -1.43
CA PHE A 170 14.92 8.00 -2.36
C PHE A 170 16.10 8.34 -3.29
N GLU A 171 17.32 8.20 -2.77
CA GLU A 171 18.54 8.47 -3.53
C GLU A 171 18.69 7.46 -4.68
N GLY A 172 18.91 7.96 -5.89
CA GLY A 172 18.96 7.15 -7.11
C GLY A 172 17.59 6.89 -7.75
N VAL A 173 16.48 7.22 -7.07
CA VAL A 173 15.11 7.16 -7.60
C VAL A 173 14.60 8.54 -7.97
N ILE A 174 14.73 9.53 -7.09
CA ILE A 174 14.31 10.90 -7.33
C ILE A 174 15.36 11.63 -8.17
N MET A 175 14.96 12.22 -9.29
CA MET A 175 15.82 13.07 -10.12
C MET A 175 15.93 14.47 -9.53
N LYS A 176 17.06 15.15 -9.75
CA LYS A 176 17.42 16.44 -9.10
C LYS A 176 16.33 17.52 -9.14
N ALA A 177 15.66 17.70 -10.26
CA ALA A 177 14.63 18.74 -10.43
C ALA A 177 13.19 18.24 -10.23
N GLU A 178 13.03 16.96 -9.92
CA GLU A 178 11.74 16.32 -9.86
C GLU A 178 11.00 16.66 -8.57
N LYS A 179 9.68 16.80 -8.66
CA LYS A 179 8.81 17.12 -7.54
C LYS A 179 7.67 16.09 -7.45
N PHE A 180 7.33 15.72 -6.22
CA PHE A 180 6.22 14.84 -5.91
C PHE A 180 5.32 15.50 -4.87
N ASP A 181 4.02 15.32 -5.01
CA ASP A 181 3.05 15.76 -4.00
C ASP A 181 3.06 14.83 -2.80
N LEU A 182 3.35 13.56 -3.03
CA LEU A 182 3.29 12.50 -2.03
C LEU A 182 4.30 11.39 -2.33
N SER A 183 4.86 10.77 -1.27
CA SER A 183 5.40 9.42 -1.35
C SER A 183 4.56 8.46 -0.52
N VAL A 184 4.30 7.27 -1.05
CA VAL A 184 3.66 6.16 -0.35
C VAL A 184 4.65 5.01 -0.18
N CYS A 185 4.50 4.23 0.89
CA CYS A 185 5.35 3.08 1.13
C CYS A 185 4.64 2.03 1.98
N ASN A 186 4.70 0.79 1.56
CA ASN A 186 4.38 -0.37 2.37
C ASN A 186 5.70 -1.08 2.70
N PRO A 187 6.32 -0.78 3.86
CA PRO A 187 7.67 -1.23 4.15
C PRO A 187 7.73 -2.74 4.39
N PRO A 188 8.90 -3.38 4.24
CA PRO A 188 9.10 -4.74 4.70
C PRO A 188 8.97 -4.80 6.23
N PHE A 189 8.09 -5.70 6.71
CA PHE A 189 7.71 -5.73 8.13
C PHE A 189 8.64 -6.56 9.00
N TYR A 190 9.30 -7.58 8.42
CA TYR A 190 10.08 -8.57 9.14
C TYR A 190 11.58 -8.33 9.02
N ALA A 191 12.31 -8.71 10.06
CA ALA A 191 13.77 -8.56 10.07
C ALA A 191 14.50 -9.72 9.40
N SER A 192 13.81 -10.85 9.20
CA SER A 192 14.36 -12.06 8.57
C SER A 192 13.28 -12.88 7.88
N PRO A 193 13.65 -13.78 6.94
CA PRO A 193 12.71 -14.75 6.37
C PRO A 193 12.07 -15.65 7.43
N GLY A 194 12.81 -16.02 8.48
CA GLY A 194 12.31 -16.85 9.58
C GLY A 194 11.20 -16.16 10.38
N ASP A 195 11.29 -14.85 10.61
CA ASP A 195 10.24 -14.08 11.30
C ASP A 195 8.99 -13.95 10.43
N ALA A 196 9.16 -13.79 9.13
CA ALA A 196 8.05 -13.79 8.18
C ALA A 196 7.31 -15.14 8.19
N ALA A 197 8.04 -16.26 8.14
CA ALA A 197 7.47 -17.61 8.18
C ALA A 197 6.72 -17.88 9.49
N LYS A 198 7.29 -17.55 10.65
CA LYS A 198 6.63 -17.71 11.97
C LYS A 198 5.31 -16.93 12.04
N SER A 199 5.29 -15.71 11.50
CA SER A 199 4.06 -14.90 11.46
C SER A 199 2.98 -15.50 10.57
N SER A 200 3.37 -16.14 9.46
CA SER A 200 2.47 -16.84 8.56
C SER A 200 1.80 -18.03 9.23
N THR A 201 2.60 -18.88 9.88
CA THR A 201 2.12 -20.05 10.62
C THR A 201 1.13 -19.66 11.72
N ARG A 202 1.44 -18.58 12.46
CA ARG A 202 0.53 -18.05 13.49
C ARG A 202 -0.79 -17.55 12.92
N LYS A 203 -0.79 -16.92 11.73
CA LYS A 203 -2.02 -16.46 11.07
C LYS A 203 -2.91 -17.61 10.65
N ILE A 204 -2.33 -18.67 10.07
CA ILE A 204 -3.07 -19.87 9.65
C ILE A 204 -3.67 -20.58 10.87
N LYS A 205 -2.90 -20.76 11.95
CA LYS A 205 -3.44 -21.30 13.20
C LYS A 205 -4.61 -20.49 13.76
N ASN A 206 -4.54 -19.17 13.69
CA ASN A 206 -5.65 -18.30 14.13
C ASN A 206 -6.90 -18.39 13.24
N LEU A 207 -6.76 -18.79 11.96
CA LEU A 207 -7.89 -18.95 11.04
C LEU A 207 -8.58 -20.32 11.17
N HIS A 208 -7.81 -21.39 11.42
CA HIS A 208 -8.33 -22.76 11.44
C HIS A 208 -8.37 -23.42 12.82
N GLY A 209 -7.86 -22.75 13.88
CA GLY A 209 -7.64 -23.36 15.20
C GLY A 209 -6.47 -24.37 15.17
N ASP A 210 -6.21 -25.02 16.33
CA ASP A 210 -5.07 -25.97 16.50
C ASP A 210 -5.18 -27.29 15.70
N LYS A 211 -6.20 -27.44 14.85
CA LYS A 211 -6.48 -28.71 14.14
C LYS A 211 -5.78 -28.88 12.79
N SER A 212 -4.98 -27.92 12.33
CA SER A 212 -4.30 -28.07 11.05
C SER A 212 -2.81 -28.36 11.21
N ASP A 213 -2.41 -29.61 11.04
CA ASP A 213 -1.02 -30.02 10.82
C ASP A 213 -0.49 -29.67 9.41
N SER A 214 -1.25 -28.87 8.65
CA SER A 214 -0.83 -28.44 7.32
C SER A 214 0.27 -27.39 7.44
N VAL A 215 1.47 -27.80 7.01
CA VAL A 215 2.55 -26.87 6.69
C VAL A 215 1.96 -25.82 5.75
N PRO A 216 2.11 -24.50 6.04
CA PRO A 216 1.57 -23.46 5.17
C PRO A 216 2.16 -23.61 3.77
N LYS A 217 1.37 -24.10 2.82
CA LYS A 217 1.69 -23.87 1.41
C LYS A 217 1.64 -22.36 1.22
N GLN A 218 2.81 -21.82 0.95
CA GLN A 218 3.18 -20.47 0.55
C GLN A 218 2.02 -19.56 0.11
N ASN A 219 2.14 -18.29 0.43
CA ASN A 219 1.64 -17.08 -0.27
C ASN A 219 0.59 -16.19 0.39
N PHE A 220 0.04 -16.45 1.59
CA PHE A 220 -0.62 -15.36 2.35
C PHE A 220 0.36 -14.47 3.11
N SER A 221 1.51 -14.95 3.30
CA SER A 221 2.73 -14.33 3.74
C SER A 221 3.84 -15.23 3.26
N GLY A 222 3.85 -15.46 1.94
CA GLY A 222 4.92 -16.17 1.31
C GLY A 222 6.23 -15.68 1.86
N ILE A 223 7.24 -16.50 1.82
CA ILE A 223 8.64 -16.09 1.96
C ILE A 223 8.94 -15.16 0.76
N SER A 224 8.03 -14.22 0.48
CA SER A 224 8.25 -13.19 -0.52
C SER A 224 9.40 -12.34 0.01
N LYS A 225 10.44 -12.24 -0.79
CA LYS A 225 11.58 -11.36 -0.52
C LYS A 225 11.12 -9.90 -0.28
N GLU A 226 9.87 -9.58 -0.59
CA GLU A 226 9.23 -8.28 -0.36
C GLU A 226 8.86 -8.04 1.11
N LEU A 227 8.76 -9.09 1.93
CA LEU A 227 8.25 -8.98 3.30
C LEU A 227 9.32 -8.68 4.35
N TRP A 228 10.60 -8.82 4.02
CA TRP A 228 11.66 -8.67 5.00
C TRP A 228 12.84 -7.85 4.48
N CYS A 229 13.49 -7.16 5.40
CA CYS A 229 14.79 -6.53 5.19
C CYS A 229 15.60 -6.60 6.49
N GLU A 230 16.90 -6.39 6.43
CA GLU A 230 17.75 -6.34 7.61
C GLU A 230 17.26 -5.26 8.60
N GLY A 231 16.93 -5.67 9.83
CA GLY A 231 16.37 -4.81 10.86
C GLY A 231 14.87 -4.52 10.72
N GLY A 232 14.19 -5.03 9.67
CA GLY A 232 12.75 -4.97 9.47
C GLY A 232 12.18 -3.55 9.39
N GLU A 233 10.85 -3.44 9.63
CA GLU A 233 10.12 -2.16 9.62
C GLU A 233 10.84 -1.04 10.36
N LYS A 234 11.38 -1.35 11.54
CA LYS A 234 12.01 -0.34 12.39
C LYS A 234 13.18 0.34 11.68
N ARG A 235 14.13 -0.45 11.17
CA ARG A 235 15.33 0.08 10.50
C ARG A 235 15.00 0.72 9.16
N PHE A 236 14.10 0.11 8.40
CA PHE A 236 13.66 0.64 7.12
C PHE A 236 13.06 2.04 7.27
N VAL A 237 12.08 2.21 8.18
CA VAL A 237 11.43 3.51 8.40
C VAL A 237 12.38 4.55 9.01
N GLN A 238 13.33 4.14 9.87
CA GLN A 238 14.40 5.04 10.34
C GLN A 238 15.23 5.59 9.18
N ASN A 239 15.67 4.72 8.27
CA ASN A 239 16.43 5.12 7.09
C ASN A 239 15.59 6.02 6.18
N MET A 240 14.31 5.69 5.98
CA MET A 240 13.37 6.50 5.20
C MET A 240 13.23 7.92 5.78
N ILE A 241 13.12 8.06 7.09
CA ILE A 241 13.06 9.37 7.76
C ILE A 241 14.35 10.17 7.53
N TYR A 242 15.52 9.57 7.75
CA TYR A 242 16.80 10.26 7.54
C TYR A 242 17.01 10.67 6.09
N GLU A 243 16.68 9.78 5.16
CA GLU A 243 16.88 10.06 3.74
C GLU A 243 15.87 11.09 3.21
N SER A 244 14.62 11.07 3.74
CA SER A 244 13.61 12.06 3.39
C SER A 244 14.04 13.50 3.69
N ALA A 245 14.84 13.71 4.73
CA ALA A 245 15.39 15.04 5.05
C ALA A 245 16.37 15.56 3.99
N LYS A 246 17.04 14.67 3.25
CA LYS A 246 17.96 15.05 2.14
C LYS A 246 17.19 15.47 0.88
N VAL A 247 16.00 14.91 0.68
CA VAL A 247 15.12 15.17 -0.48
C VAL A 247 13.86 15.94 -0.10
N LYS A 248 13.92 16.69 1.00
CA LYS A 248 12.80 17.43 1.58
C LYS A 248 12.14 18.43 0.63
N ASP A 249 12.91 18.92 -0.33
CA ASP A 249 12.44 19.89 -1.32
C ASP A 249 11.83 19.21 -2.56
N ASN A 250 11.97 17.89 -2.68
CA ASN A 250 11.44 17.10 -3.78
C ASN A 250 10.06 16.50 -3.51
N VAL A 251 9.70 16.28 -2.25
CA VAL A 251 8.44 15.62 -1.87
C VAL A 251 7.71 16.46 -0.82
N ILE A 252 6.42 16.74 -1.05
CA ILE A 252 5.62 17.54 -0.12
C ILE A 252 5.24 16.70 1.11
N TRP A 253 4.65 15.53 0.90
CA TRP A 253 4.31 14.62 1.98
C TRP A 253 5.03 13.28 1.81
N PHE A 254 5.70 12.85 2.86
CA PHE A 254 6.23 11.49 2.97
C PHE A 254 5.26 10.65 3.80
N THR A 255 4.96 9.45 3.36
CA THR A 255 4.10 8.54 4.12
C THR A 255 4.62 7.10 4.07
N THR A 256 4.36 6.35 5.15
CA THR A 256 4.62 4.91 5.23
C THR A 256 3.63 4.22 6.14
N LEU A 257 3.34 2.95 5.86
CA LEU A 257 2.63 2.12 6.81
C LEU A 257 3.52 1.79 8.00
N VAL A 258 2.91 1.71 9.19
CA VAL A 258 3.57 1.26 10.41
C VAL A 258 2.68 0.19 11.06
N SER A 259 3.21 -1.03 11.18
CA SER A 259 2.49 -2.16 11.78
C SER A 259 2.59 -2.16 13.31
N LYS A 260 3.79 -1.86 13.85
CA LYS A 260 4.08 -1.91 15.29
C LYS A 260 3.97 -0.52 15.91
N GLU A 261 2.94 -0.31 16.74
CA GLU A 261 2.73 0.94 17.47
C GLU A 261 3.92 1.35 18.34
N SER A 262 4.60 0.35 18.91
CA SER A 262 5.81 0.56 19.72
C SER A 262 6.94 1.28 19.00
N ASN A 263 6.97 1.25 17.66
CA ASN A 263 7.97 1.95 16.87
C ASN A 263 7.70 3.46 16.76
N LEU A 264 6.47 3.92 16.96
CA LEU A 264 6.08 5.32 16.75
C LEU A 264 6.86 6.28 17.62
N LYS A 265 7.10 5.97 18.89
CA LYS A 265 7.85 6.83 19.80
C LYS A 265 9.23 7.16 19.24
N LEU A 266 9.91 6.17 18.71
CA LEU A 266 11.21 6.33 18.07
C LEU A 266 11.11 7.20 16.81
N PHE A 267 10.12 6.92 15.96
CA PHE A 267 9.94 7.65 14.71
C PHE A 267 9.62 9.12 14.94
N TYR A 268 8.80 9.46 15.94
CA TYR A 268 8.54 10.85 16.30
C TYR A 268 9.81 11.58 16.77
N ALA A 269 10.63 10.95 17.60
CA ALA A 269 11.91 11.54 18.03
C ALA A 269 12.87 11.78 16.85
N LEU A 270 12.90 10.86 15.88
CA LEU A 270 13.73 11.04 14.68
C LEU A 270 13.20 12.14 13.76
N LEU A 271 11.88 12.23 13.57
CA LEU A 271 11.26 13.29 12.78
C LEU A 271 11.48 14.67 13.37
N ASP A 272 11.42 14.80 14.70
CA ASP A 272 11.79 16.02 15.42
C ASP A 272 13.26 16.38 15.20
N LYS A 273 14.17 15.41 15.39
CA LYS A 273 15.61 15.57 15.09
C LYS A 273 15.87 16.03 13.66
N CYS A 274 15.12 15.49 12.68
CA CYS A 274 15.19 15.88 11.27
C CYS A 274 14.47 17.21 10.98
N ARG A 275 13.83 17.84 11.99
CA ARG A 275 13.10 19.11 11.88
C ARG A 275 11.90 19.04 10.92
N ALA A 276 11.15 17.94 10.95
CA ALA A 276 9.88 17.85 10.25
C ALA A 276 8.93 18.96 10.74
N LYS A 277 8.22 19.61 9.81
CA LYS A 277 7.33 20.74 10.14
C LYS A 277 5.94 20.28 10.57
N GLU A 278 5.53 19.12 10.13
CA GLU A 278 4.27 18.51 10.52
C GLU A 278 4.42 17.00 10.49
N VAL A 279 3.85 16.31 11.49
CA VAL A 279 3.79 14.86 11.60
C VAL A 279 2.36 14.47 11.92
N ARG A 280 1.82 13.48 11.23
CA ARG A 280 0.49 12.92 11.48
C ARG A 280 0.56 11.41 11.56
N THR A 281 -0.22 10.83 12.47
CA THR A 281 -0.48 9.40 12.49
C THR A 281 -1.95 9.17 12.21
N ILE A 282 -2.22 8.51 11.10
CA ILE A 282 -3.58 8.24 10.62
C ILE A 282 -3.88 6.78 10.90
N PRO A 283 -4.80 6.46 11.83
CA PRO A 283 -5.16 5.09 12.11
C PRO A 283 -5.92 4.48 10.94
N MET A 284 -5.55 3.26 10.58
CA MET A 284 -6.24 2.43 9.60
C MET A 284 -6.71 1.15 10.29
N GLY A 285 -7.88 0.66 9.96
CA GLY A 285 -8.38 -0.57 10.56
C GLY A 285 -9.32 -1.30 9.62
N GLN A 286 -9.04 -2.58 9.44
CA GLN A 286 -9.93 -3.54 8.80
C GLN A 286 -10.08 -4.75 9.73
N GLY A 287 -11.30 -4.98 10.22
CA GLY A 287 -11.57 -6.08 11.14
C GLY A 287 -10.73 -5.97 12.42
N ASN A 288 -9.98 -7.03 12.74
CA ASN A 288 -9.13 -7.11 13.94
C ASN A 288 -7.70 -6.59 13.71
N LYS A 289 -7.36 -6.08 12.52
CA LYS A 289 -6.03 -5.55 12.23
C LYS A 289 -6.04 -4.03 12.41
N SER A 290 -5.14 -3.52 13.25
CA SER A 290 -4.82 -2.10 13.35
C SER A 290 -3.48 -1.85 12.69
N SER A 291 -3.48 -1.07 11.63
CA SER A 291 -2.30 -0.46 11.04
C SER A 291 -2.45 1.07 11.09
N ARG A 292 -1.43 1.76 10.74
CA ARG A 292 -1.46 3.24 10.69
C ARG A 292 -0.54 3.75 9.61
N ILE A 293 -0.91 4.91 9.08
CA ILE A 293 -0.03 5.68 8.20
C ILE A 293 0.72 6.67 9.09
N LEU A 294 2.05 6.64 9.06
CA LEU A 294 2.87 7.72 9.54
C LEU A 294 3.15 8.65 8.37
N ALA A 295 2.75 9.91 8.49
CA ALA A 295 2.91 10.94 7.48
C ALA A 295 3.71 12.10 8.05
N TRP A 296 4.66 12.65 7.26
CA TRP A 296 5.41 13.82 7.66
C TRP A 296 5.76 14.72 6.48
N THR A 297 6.08 15.96 6.79
CA THR A 297 6.47 16.95 5.78
C THR A 297 7.48 17.94 6.35
N PHE A 298 8.36 18.39 5.50
CA PHE A 298 9.31 19.49 5.80
C PHE A 298 8.82 20.83 5.26
N THR A 299 7.74 20.84 4.48
CA THR A 299 7.14 22.05 3.92
C THR A 299 6.24 22.72 4.97
N PRO A 300 6.45 23.99 5.32
CA PRO A 300 5.57 24.70 6.27
C PRO A 300 4.14 24.78 5.75
N LYS A 301 3.16 24.84 6.66
CA LYS A 301 1.78 25.17 6.26
C LYS A 301 1.76 26.55 5.63
N ARG A 302 1.11 26.71 4.48
CA ARG A 302 0.83 28.04 3.92
C ARG A 302 -0.06 28.78 4.92
N LYS A 303 0.41 29.90 5.47
CA LYS A 303 -0.44 30.84 6.20
C LYS A 303 -1.37 31.50 5.19
N PHE A 304 -2.66 31.16 5.23
CA PHE A 304 -3.64 31.88 4.44
C PHE A 304 -3.85 33.25 5.07
N VAL A 305 -3.34 34.29 4.43
CA VAL A 305 -3.73 35.65 4.75
C VAL A 305 -5.15 35.82 4.20
N LYS A 306 -6.15 35.92 5.08
CA LYS A 306 -7.46 36.41 4.68
C LYS A 306 -7.24 37.84 4.20
N THR A 307 -7.20 38.07 2.90
CA THR A 307 -7.39 39.41 2.36
C THR A 307 -8.77 39.84 2.82
N LYS A 308 -8.86 40.78 3.75
CA LYS A 308 -10.09 41.54 3.98
C LYS A 308 -10.41 42.15 2.61
N LYS A 309 -11.50 41.73 2.00
CA LYS A 309 -12.13 42.51 0.96
C LYS A 309 -12.75 43.71 1.69
N ASP A 310 -12.23 44.89 1.40
CA ASP A 310 -12.89 46.14 1.69
C ASP A 310 -14.21 46.20 0.93
#